data_18d34c4507efe26d67352eca5388d5bc
#
_entry.id   18d34c4507efe26d67352eca5388d5bc
#
_cell.length_a   1.000
_cell.length_b   1.000
_cell.length_c   1.000
_cell.angle_alpha   90.00
_cell.angle_beta   90.00
_cell.angle_gamma   90.00
#
_symmetry.space_group_name_H-M   'P 1'
#
loop_
_entity.id
_entity.type
_entity.pdbx_description
1 polymer ?
#
loop_
_entity_poly.entity_id
_entity_poly.type
_entity_poly.pdbx_seq_one_letter_code
_entity_poly.pdbx_strand_id
1 'polypeptide(L)'
;ALCSPTRGSLLTGRNSSSIGMNTISEAAMGFPGLNTHIPSEAAMVSEVLQEKGWSTFHVGKWHLTPTDEMNMAATKDHWPLGKGFDRSYGFLGGETNQWFPDLVRDNQMIDQPYPPEEGYHLSKDLVDRAIGMIADAKLVVPDKPFFMYLTPGAGHAPHHVSKEWADKYKGKFDMGYEQYAKDALERMKEMGIVPEETLLAPMNSMADATSSDGTPWPESDLVKPWDGLDDDAMKVFCRMAEVFAGFVSYTDHELGRLLDFLEETGQMDNTIFVVTSDNGASGEGSPVGSVNENLFFNGIPDSLEDNLAMIDEIGSISTYNHYPTGWAQAFSAPYKMFKRYSHNGGI
;
A
#
# COMPACT_ATOMS: atom_id res chain seq x y z
N ALA A 1 -5.88 8.06 9.24
CA ALA A 1 -6.02 6.80 8.51
C ALA A 1 -4.67 6.14 8.28
N LEU A 2 -4.61 4.86 8.50
CA LEU A 2 -3.42 4.01 8.38
C LEU A 2 -3.89 2.61 7.95
N CYS A 3 -2.96 1.80 7.44
CA CYS A 3 -3.23 0.46 6.91
C CYS A 3 -4.05 -0.43 7.86
N SER A 4 -3.50 -0.80 9.03
CA SER A 4 -4.17 -1.74 9.97
C SER A 4 -5.52 -1.24 10.47
N PRO A 5 -5.70 0.05 10.90
CA PRO A 5 -7.00 0.59 11.27
C PRO A 5 -8.06 0.47 10.18
N THR A 6 -7.72 0.82 8.94
CA THR A 6 -8.64 0.75 7.81
C THR A 6 -8.98 -0.70 7.44
N ARG A 7 -7.97 -1.60 7.38
CA ARG A 7 -8.14 -3.02 7.07
C ARG A 7 -9.02 -3.71 8.12
N GLY A 8 -8.73 -3.46 9.41
CA GLY A 8 -9.55 -3.99 10.50
C GLY A 8 -11.00 -3.50 10.44
N SER A 9 -11.21 -2.21 10.17
CA SER A 9 -12.55 -1.64 10.02
C SER A 9 -13.28 -2.20 8.79
N LEU A 10 -12.59 -2.33 7.65
CA LEU A 10 -13.15 -2.88 6.41
C LEU A 10 -13.63 -4.32 6.61
N LEU A 11 -12.79 -5.17 7.20
CA LEU A 11 -13.10 -6.60 7.34
C LEU A 11 -14.12 -6.89 8.45
N THR A 12 -14.17 -6.06 9.51
CA THR A 12 -15.10 -6.29 10.63
C THR A 12 -16.38 -5.45 10.56
N GLY A 13 -16.43 -4.42 9.71
CA GLY A 13 -17.52 -3.44 9.70
C GLY A 13 -17.61 -2.60 10.97
N ARG A 14 -16.54 -2.54 11.78
CA ARG A 14 -16.49 -1.86 13.08
C ARG A 14 -15.49 -0.72 13.07
N ASN A 15 -15.69 0.24 13.96
CA ASN A 15 -14.69 1.28 14.19
C ASN A 15 -13.38 0.66 14.73
N SER A 16 -12.24 1.08 14.20
CA SER A 16 -10.92 0.57 14.56
C SER A 16 -10.62 0.63 16.06
N SER A 17 -11.06 1.70 16.74
CA SER A 17 -10.88 1.83 18.19
C SER A 17 -11.63 0.75 18.98
N SER A 18 -12.80 0.29 18.50
CA SER A 18 -13.62 -0.71 19.17
C SER A 18 -13.10 -2.13 19.01
N ILE A 19 -12.16 -2.35 18.08
CA ILE A 19 -11.55 -3.65 17.81
C ILE A 19 -10.06 -3.69 18.17
N GLY A 20 -9.57 -2.75 18.97
CA GLY A 20 -8.18 -2.71 19.39
C GLY A 20 -7.18 -2.21 18.33
N MET A 21 -7.66 -1.82 17.14
CA MET A 21 -6.83 -1.56 15.95
C MET A 21 -6.79 -0.06 15.58
N ASN A 22 -6.60 0.81 16.57
CA ASN A 22 -6.51 2.25 16.30
C ASN A 22 -5.09 2.74 15.98
N THR A 23 -4.17 1.82 15.82
CA THR A 23 -2.79 2.03 15.34
C THR A 23 -2.36 0.85 14.46
N ILE A 24 -1.19 0.95 13.83
CA ILE A 24 -0.60 -0.18 13.09
C ILE A 24 -0.03 -1.23 14.06
N SER A 25 0.13 -2.46 13.58
CA SER A 25 0.56 -3.60 14.41
C SER A 25 1.91 -3.33 15.10
N GLU A 26 2.83 -2.65 14.42
CA GLU A 26 4.17 -2.34 14.90
C GLU A 26 4.20 -1.25 15.98
N ALA A 27 3.15 -0.44 16.08
CA ALA A 27 3.03 0.64 17.07
C ALA A 27 2.03 0.31 18.18
N ALA A 28 1.85 -0.97 18.48
CA ALA A 28 0.97 -1.44 19.54
C ALA A 28 1.32 -0.83 20.91
N MET A 29 0.30 -0.46 21.67
CA MET A 29 0.43 0.10 23.02
C MET A 29 -0.50 -0.69 23.96
N GLY A 30 -0.16 -0.76 25.24
CA GLY A 30 -0.93 -1.46 26.26
C GLY A 30 -2.27 -0.82 26.67
N PHE A 31 -2.80 0.11 25.86
CA PHE A 31 -4.07 0.78 26.14
C PHE A 31 -5.22 0.15 25.33
N PRO A 32 -6.44 0.15 25.89
CA PRO A 32 -7.64 -0.29 25.16
C PRO A 32 -7.76 0.49 23.83
N GLY A 33 -8.08 -0.22 22.75
CA GLY A 33 -8.19 0.35 21.41
C GLY A 33 -6.86 0.47 20.64
N LEU A 34 -5.70 0.26 21.29
CA LEU A 34 -4.36 0.39 20.69
C LEU A 34 -3.50 -0.87 20.82
N ASN A 35 -4.06 -1.97 21.33
CA ASN A 35 -3.33 -3.19 21.60
C ASN A 35 -3.12 -4.10 20.37
N THR A 36 -3.75 -3.76 19.25
CA THR A 36 -3.69 -4.44 17.94
C THR A 36 -4.19 -5.89 17.92
N HIS A 37 -4.82 -6.35 18.99
CA HIS A 37 -5.44 -7.65 19.08
C HIS A 37 -6.94 -7.51 18.80
N ILE A 38 -7.39 -7.92 17.62
CA ILE A 38 -8.80 -7.90 17.24
C ILE A 38 -9.54 -8.98 18.04
N PRO A 39 -10.51 -8.61 18.91
CA PRO A 39 -11.15 -9.58 19.78
C PRO A 39 -12.01 -10.57 18.98
N SER A 40 -12.18 -11.78 19.54
CA SER A 40 -12.95 -12.85 18.89
C SER A 40 -14.41 -12.49 18.63
N GLU A 41 -14.97 -11.56 19.40
CA GLU A 41 -16.34 -11.04 19.24
C GLU A 41 -16.50 -10.11 18.03
N ALA A 42 -15.39 -9.70 17.41
CA ALA A 42 -15.38 -8.89 16.20
C ALA A 42 -15.13 -9.80 14.98
N ALA A 43 -16.12 -10.56 14.59
CA ALA A 43 -16.03 -11.42 13.42
C ALA A 43 -15.72 -10.62 12.15
N MET A 44 -14.89 -11.17 11.29
CA MET A 44 -14.58 -10.62 9.97
C MET A 44 -15.57 -11.13 8.91
N VAL A 45 -15.71 -10.39 7.82
CA VAL A 45 -16.56 -10.79 6.69
C VAL A 45 -16.15 -12.17 6.13
N SER A 46 -14.88 -12.51 6.17
CA SER A 46 -14.35 -13.83 5.80
C SER A 46 -14.96 -14.95 6.66
N GLU A 47 -15.01 -14.79 7.99
CA GLU A 47 -15.61 -15.75 8.92
C GLU A 47 -17.10 -15.92 8.63
N VAL A 48 -17.82 -14.80 8.42
CA VAL A 48 -19.26 -14.83 8.12
C VAL A 48 -19.55 -15.53 6.79
N LEU A 49 -18.74 -15.25 5.76
CA LEU A 49 -18.94 -15.87 4.44
C LEU A 49 -18.54 -17.35 4.44
N GLN A 50 -17.47 -17.72 5.14
CA GLN A 50 -17.06 -19.11 5.31
C GLN A 50 -18.18 -19.95 5.97
N GLU A 51 -18.82 -19.45 7.05
CA GLU A 51 -19.98 -20.09 7.67
C GLU A 51 -21.20 -20.22 6.73
N LYS A 52 -21.30 -19.31 5.74
CA LYS A 52 -22.33 -19.36 4.70
C LYS A 52 -21.97 -20.27 3.51
N GLY A 53 -20.84 -20.97 3.60
CA GLY A 53 -20.41 -21.92 2.59
C GLY A 53 -19.63 -21.33 1.42
N TRP A 54 -19.15 -20.10 1.52
CA TRP A 54 -18.25 -19.51 0.52
C TRP A 54 -16.84 -20.06 0.63
N SER A 55 -16.09 -20.11 -0.46
CA SER A 55 -14.64 -20.24 -0.42
C SER A 55 -14.02 -18.87 -0.15
N THR A 56 -13.09 -18.81 0.81
CA THR A 56 -12.53 -17.54 1.28
C THR A 56 -11.02 -17.53 1.09
N PHE A 57 -10.50 -16.54 0.37
CA PHE A 57 -9.10 -16.44 -0.01
C PHE A 57 -8.50 -15.10 0.39
N HIS A 58 -7.33 -15.12 1.03
CA HIS A 58 -6.48 -13.95 1.23
C HIS A 58 -5.24 -14.07 0.37
N VAL A 59 -4.92 -12.98 -0.37
CA VAL A 59 -3.72 -12.92 -1.19
C VAL A 59 -3.07 -11.54 -1.06
N GLY A 60 -1.85 -11.47 -0.51
CA GLY A 60 -1.07 -10.26 -0.38
C GLY A 60 -0.84 -9.79 1.04
N LYS A 61 -0.89 -8.47 1.27
CA LYS A 61 -0.66 -7.82 2.57
C LYS A 61 -1.80 -8.09 3.54
N TRP A 62 -1.46 -8.60 4.73
CA TRP A 62 -2.42 -8.78 5.82
C TRP A 62 -2.46 -7.58 6.78
N HIS A 63 -1.38 -7.33 7.48
CA HIS A 63 -1.16 -6.23 8.42
C HIS A 63 -2.17 -6.12 9.57
N LEU A 64 -2.70 -7.26 10.01
CA LEU A 64 -3.64 -7.37 11.14
C LEU A 64 -3.19 -8.40 12.19
N THR A 65 -2.02 -9.00 12.03
CA THR A 65 -1.39 -9.85 13.04
C THR A 65 -0.64 -8.98 14.05
N PRO A 66 -0.88 -9.13 15.37
CA PRO A 66 -0.05 -8.50 16.38
C PRO A 66 1.43 -8.92 16.25
N THR A 67 2.35 -7.99 16.52
CA THR A 67 3.79 -8.24 16.31
C THR A 67 4.32 -9.42 17.12
N ASP A 68 3.81 -9.64 18.32
CA ASP A 68 4.17 -10.77 19.19
C ASP A 68 3.67 -12.11 18.66
N GLU A 69 2.71 -12.13 17.73
CA GLU A 69 2.21 -13.32 17.04
C GLU A 69 2.84 -13.56 15.65
N MET A 70 3.69 -12.66 15.16
CA MET A 70 4.35 -12.80 13.84
C MET A 70 5.53 -13.79 13.87
N ASN A 71 5.33 -14.95 14.49
CA ASN A 71 6.36 -16.01 14.55
C ASN A 71 5.74 -17.40 14.54
N MET A 72 6.55 -18.42 14.25
CA MET A 72 6.06 -19.78 14.10
C MET A 72 5.64 -20.44 15.43
N ALA A 73 6.12 -19.95 16.56
CA ALA A 73 5.81 -20.50 17.89
C ALA A 73 4.52 -19.93 18.50
N ALA A 74 4.08 -18.76 18.06
CA ALA A 74 2.86 -18.12 18.54
C ALA A 74 1.59 -18.81 18.04
N THR A 75 0.45 -18.45 18.64
CA THR A 75 -0.86 -18.83 18.11
C THR A 75 -1.06 -18.23 16.71
N LYS A 76 -2.01 -18.78 15.96
CA LYS A 76 -2.33 -18.31 14.61
C LYS A 76 -3.73 -17.67 14.57
N ASP A 77 -4.24 -17.24 15.73
CA ASP A 77 -5.61 -16.75 15.88
C ASP A 77 -5.86 -15.43 15.12
N HIS A 78 -4.80 -14.60 14.95
CA HIS A 78 -4.86 -13.36 14.20
C HIS A 78 -4.19 -13.46 12.81
N TRP A 79 -3.76 -14.63 12.40
CA TRP A 79 -3.33 -14.88 11.03
C TRP A 79 -4.55 -15.07 10.11
N PRO A 80 -4.41 -14.94 8.78
CA PRO A 80 -5.56 -15.00 7.88
C PRO A 80 -6.45 -16.23 8.06
N LEU A 81 -5.88 -17.43 8.23
CA LEU A 81 -6.67 -18.65 8.42
C LEU A 81 -7.45 -18.61 9.74
N GLY A 82 -6.87 -18.07 10.82
CA GLY A 82 -7.56 -17.85 12.10
C GLY A 82 -8.69 -16.81 12.04
N LYS A 83 -8.79 -16.09 10.93
CA LYS A 83 -9.80 -15.07 10.65
C LYS A 83 -10.73 -15.44 9.48
N GLY A 84 -10.94 -16.75 9.29
CA GLY A 84 -11.97 -17.25 8.38
C GLY A 84 -11.59 -17.28 6.90
N PHE A 85 -10.30 -17.31 6.57
CA PHE A 85 -9.85 -17.60 5.22
C PHE A 85 -9.49 -19.08 5.08
N ASP A 86 -10.01 -19.76 4.05
CA ASP A 86 -9.68 -21.16 3.75
C ASP A 86 -8.22 -21.30 3.30
N ARG A 87 -7.72 -20.31 2.55
CA ARG A 87 -6.36 -20.25 2.03
C ARG A 87 -5.81 -18.84 2.14
N SER A 88 -4.52 -18.76 2.32
CA SER A 88 -3.79 -17.49 2.38
C SER A 88 -2.44 -17.59 1.69
N TYR A 89 -2.06 -16.54 0.97
CA TYR A 89 -0.72 -16.39 0.38
C TYR A 89 -0.31 -14.93 0.37
N GLY A 90 0.80 -14.58 0.98
CA GLY A 90 1.27 -13.18 1.03
C GLY A 90 2.19 -12.92 2.20
N PHE A 91 2.02 -11.80 2.88
CA PHE A 91 2.88 -11.39 3.99
C PHE A 91 2.07 -10.78 5.15
N LEU A 92 2.58 -10.91 6.36
CA LEU A 92 1.86 -10.51 7.59
C LEU A 92 2.09 -9.06 7.98
N GLY A 93 3.26 -8.50 7.67
CA GLY A 93 3.67 -7.16 8.04
C GLY A 93 3.05 -6.03 7.25
N GLY A 94 3.46 -4.80 7.58
CA GLY A 94 3.00 -3.58 6.93
C GLY A 94 3.55 -3.37 5.53
N GLU A 95 4.73 -3.92 5.27
CA GLU A 95 5.45 -3.86 3.99
C GLU A 95 6.32 -5.10 3.82
N THR A 96 6.83 -5.30 2.62
CA THR A 96 7.83 -6.32 2.32
C THR A 96 8.57 -5.97 1.04
N ASN A 97 9.79 -6.47 0.89
CA ASN A 97 10.55 -6.35 -0.35
C ASN A 97 9.82 -7.05 -1.50
N GLN A 98 9.71 -6.39 -2.67
CA GLN A 98 8.97 -6.96 -3.80
C GLN A 98 9.79 -7.98 -4.59
N TRP A 99 11.12 -7.97 -4.43
CA TRP A 99 12.06 -8.90 -5.05
C TRP A 99 12.41 -10.09 -4.14
N PHE A 100 12.40 -9.86 -2.81
CA PHE A 100 12.72 -10.85 -1.77
C PHE A 100 11.72 -10.73 -0.61
N PRO A 101 10.44 -11.08 -0.82
CA PRO A 101 9.41 -10.89 0.20
C PRO A 101 9.48 -11.91 1.34
N ASP A 102 9.03 -11.49 2.52
CA ASP A 102 8.75 -12.36 3.65
C ASP A 102 7.43 -13.10 3.45
N LEU A 103 7.46 -14.22 2.74
CA LEU A 103 6.23 -14.92 2.34
C LEU A 103 5.70 -15.86 3.40
N VAL A 104 4.36 -15.86 3.47
CA VAL A 104 3.58 -16.83 4.26
C VAL A 104 2.55 -17.47 3.35
N ARG A 105 2.49 -18.80 3.38
CA ARG A 105 1.42 -19.58 2.76
C ARG A 105 0.66 -20.32 3.83
N ASP A 106 -0.63 -20.04 3.94
CA ASP A 106 -1.49 -20.55 5.00
C ASP A 106 -0.89 -20.16 6.37
N ASN A 107 -0.44 -21.09 7.19
CA ASN A 107 0.18 -20.83 8.49
C ASN A 107 1.69 -21.14 8.52
N GLN A 108 2.37 -21.07 7.37
CA GLN A 108 3.78 -21.42 7.25
C GLN A 108 4.56 -20.33 6.52
N MET A 109 5.70 -19.92 7.07
CA MET A 109 6.67 -19.13 6.36
C MET A 109 7.30 -19.96 5.24
N ILE A 110 7.47 -19.39 4.07
CA ILE A 110 8.00 -20.05 2.88
C ILE A 110 8.99 -19.15 2.16
N ASP A 111 9.87 -19.75 1.37
CA ASP A 111 10.69 -19.02 0.42
C ASP A 111 9.90 -18.68 -0.85
N GLN A 112 10.33 -17.66 -1.58
CA GLN A 112 9.79 -17.32 -2.89
C GLN A 112 10.02 -18.46 -3.90
N PRO A 113 9.12 -18.63 -4.89
CA PRO A 113 9.17 -19.83 -5.78
C PRO A 113 10.36 -19.84 -6.74
N TYR A 114 10.93 -18.69 -7.08
CA TYR A 114 12.11 -18.52 -7.93
C TYR A 114 12.74 -17.14 -7.66
N PRO A 115 14.03 -16.95 -8.00
CA PRO A 115 14.73 -15.69 -7.69
C PRO A 115 14.40 -14.57 -8.70
N PRO A 116 14.72 -13.31 -8.38
CA PRO A 116 14.50 -12.16 -9.27
C PRO A 116 15.15 -12.29 -10.64
N GLU A 117 16.32 -12.95 -10.74
CA GLU A 117 17.05 -13.19 -11.98
C GLU A 117 16.25 -14.08 -12.96
N GLU A 118 15.30 -14.86 -12.46
CA GLU A 118 14.36 -15.67 -13.24
C GLU A 118 13.03 -14.94 -13.48
N GLY A 119 12.96 -13.65 -13.14
CA GLY A 119 11.79 -12.79 -13.37
C GLY A 119 10.79 -12.77 -12.23
N TYR A 120 11.21 -13.09 -10.99
CA TYR A 120 10.34 -12.96 -9.83
C TYR A 120 10.01 -11.49 -9.54
N HIS A 121 8.76 -11.25 -9.23
CA HIS A 121 8.27 -10.03 -8.60
C HIS A 121 6.99 -10.35 -7.83
N LEU A 122 6.85 -9.80 -6.63
CA LEU A 122 5.74 -10.13 -5.74
C LEU A 122 4.36 -9.85 -6.36
N SER A 123 4.15 -8.73 -7.07
CA SER A 123 2.86 -8.43 -7.71
C SER A 123 2.44 -9.51 -8.68
N LYS A 124 3.37 -10.05 -9.48
CA LYS A 124 3.12 -11.17 -10.40
C LYS A 124 2.77 -12.45 -9.64
N ASP A 125 3.56 -12.80 -8.64
CA ASP A 125 3.36 -14.04 -7.86
C ASP A 125 2.01 -14.01 -7.14
N LEU A 126 1.61 -12.87 -6.54
CA LEU A 126 0.30 -12.73 -5.90
C LEU A 126 -0.84 -12.99 -6.87
N VAL A 127 -0.77 -12.43 -8.08
CA VAL A 127 -1.81 -12.65 -9.10
C VAL A 127 -1.82 -14.10 -9.60
N ASP A 128 -0.66 -14.72 -9.83
CA ASP A 128 -0.56 -16.13 -10.19
C ASP A 128 -1.23 -17.02 -9.11
N ARG A 129 -1.04 -16.71 -7.82
CA ARG A 129 -1.71 -17.42 -6.71
C ARG A 129 -3.20 -17.17 -6.64
N ALA A 130 -3.63 -15.93 -6.86
CA ALA A 130 -5.05 -15.58 -6.89
C ALA A 130 -5.79 -16.37 -8.00
N ILE A 131 -5.25 -16.38 -9.20
CA ILE A 131 -5.77 -17.16 -10.32
C ILE A 131 -5.81 -18.66 -9.97
N GLY A 132 -4.69 -19.20 -9.45
CA GLY A 132 -4.62 -20.60 -9.06
C GLY A 132 -5.65 -21.01 -8.00
N MET A 133 -5.86 -20.19 -6.96
CA MET A 133 -6.85 -20.48 -5.91
C MET A 133 -8.28 -20.50 -6.45
N ILE A 134 -8.62 -19.56 -7.34
CA ILE A 134 -9.96 -19.53 -7.97
C ILE A 134 -10.13 -20.74 -8.91
N ALA A 135 -9.12 -21.02 -9.75
CA ALA A 135 -9.13 -22.16 -10.67
C ALA A 135 -9.33 -23.49 -9.93
N ASP A 136 -8.55 -23.75 -8.88
CA ASP A 136 -8.65 -24.96 -8.08
C ASP A 136 -10.05 -25.11 -7.45
N ALA A 137 -10.58 -24.03 -6.86
CA ALA A 137 -11.90 -24.05 -6.23
C ALA A 137 -13.01 -24.31 -7.26
N LYS A 138 -12.96 -23.65 -8.41
CA LYS A 138 -13.98 -23.79 -9.47
C LYS A 138 -13.90 -25.11 -10.23
N LEU A 139 -12.72 -25.73 -10.31
CA LEU A 139 -12.56 -27.06 -10.89
C LEU A 139 -13.26 -28.13 -10.05
N VAL A 140 -13.23 -28.01 -8.72
CA VAL A 140 -13.77 -29.00 -7.80
C VAL A 140 -15.24 -28.74 -7.46
N VAL A 141 -15.63 -27.50 -7.24
CA VAL A 141 -16.97 -27.07 -6.87
C VAL A 141 -17.38 -25.82 -7.69
N PRO A 142 -17.78 -26.00 -8.97
CA PRO A 142 -18.02 -24.88 -9.89
C PRO A 142 -19.01 -23.83 -9.39
N ASP A 143 -20.06 -24.28 -8.72
CA ASP A 143 -21.16 -23.42 -8.26
C ASP A 143 -20.90 -22.76 -6.89
N LYS A 144 -19.85 -23.15 -6.18
CA LYS A 144 -19.53 -22.56 -4.88
C LYS A 144 -19.04 -21.11 -5.07
N PRO A 145 -19.68 -20.11 -4.42
CA PRO A 145 -19.20 -18.74 -4.49
C PRO A 145 -17.84 -18.59 -3.78
N PHE A 146 -17.08 -17.55 -4.16
CA PHE A 146 -15.83 -17.22 -3.49
C PHE A 146 -15.80 -15.76 -3.04
N PHE A 147 -15.05 -15.51 -2.00
CA PHE A 147 -14.62 -14.20 -1.53
C PHE A 147 -13.10 -14.15 -1.56
N MET A 148 -12.54 -13.18 -2.26
CA MET A 148 -11.10 -12.96 -2.31
C MET A 148 -10.75 -11.56 -1.78
N TYR A 149 -9.88 -11.51 -0.79
CA TYR A 149 -9.25 -10.30 -0.29
C TYR A 149 -7.85 -10.21 -0.90
N LEU A 150 -7.77 -9.56 -2.08
CA LEU A 150 -6.52 -9.39 -2.83
C LEU A 150 -5.91 -8.01 -2.52
N THR A 151 -4.76 -8.02 -1.90
CA THR A 151 -4.11 -6.84 -1.33
C THR A 151 -2.63 -6.79 -1.74
N PRO A 152 -2.32 -6.31 -2.96
CA PRO A 152 -0.94 -6.17 -3.41
C PRO A 152 -0.09 -5.34 -2.45
N GLY A 153 1.23 -5.53 -2.46
CA GLY A 153 2.16 -4.65 -1.76
C GLY A 153 2.25 -3.26 -2.39
N ALA A 154 1.93 -3.18 -3.69
CA ALA A 154 2.00 -1.94 -4.45
C ALA A 154 1.07 -0.87 -3.94
N GLY A 155 1.52 0.27 -4.11
CA GLY A 155 1.57 1.62 -3.67
C GLY A 155 2.38 1.84 -2.40
N HIS A 156 2.63 0.86 -1.54
CA HIS A 156 3.52 1.02 -0.40
C HIS A 156 5.00 0.87 -0.80
N ALA A 157 5.88 1.59 -0.13
CA ALA A 157 7.32 1.34 -0.26
C ALA A 157 7.66 -0.08 0.26
N PRO A 158 8.78 -0.65 -0.21
CA PRO A 158 9.71 -0.10 -1.20
C PRO A 158 9.07 -0.09 -2.60
N HIS A 159 9.25 1.00 -3.33
CA HIS A 159 8.74 1.10 -4.69
C HIS A 159 9.66 0.35 -5.66
N HIS A 160 9.53 -0.96 -5.66
CA HIS A 160 10.34 -1.85 -6.49
C HIS A 160 9.64 -2.16 -7.82
N VAL A 161 10.33 -1.95 -8.91
CA VAL A 161 9.87 -2.32 -10.25
C VAL A 161 11.06 -2.38 -11.21
N SER A 162 10.95 -3.17 -12.28
CA SER A 162 11.99 -3.21 -13.31
C SER A 162 12.15 -1.85 -13.99
N LYS A 163 13.39 -1.57 -14.41
CA LYS A 163 13.72 -0.34 -15.13
C LYS A 163 12.83 -0.12 -16.37
N GLU A 164 12.44 -1.21 -17.05
CA GLU A 164 11.54 -1.15 -18.21
C GLU A 164 10.19 -0.49 -17.86
N TRP A 165 9.61 -0.83 -16.72
CA TRP A 165 8.33 -0.25 -16.28
C TRP A 165 8.50 1.18 -15.78
N ALA A 166 9.55 1.47 -15.03
CA ALA A 166 9.85 2.82 -14.58
C ALA A 166 10.10 3.77 -15.75
N ASP A 167 10.84 3.34 -16.76
CA ASP A 167 11.20 4.16 -17.92
C ASP A 167 10.03 4.48 -18.86
N LYS A 168 8.87 3.81 -18.76
CA LYS A 168 7.61 4.21 -19.42
C LYS A 168 7.15 5.62 -18.98
N TYR A 169 7.57 6.02 -17.80
CA TYR A 169 7.23 7.30 -17.19
C TYR A 169 8.34 8.36 -17.26
N LYS A 170 9.46 8.06 -17.92
CA LYS A 170 10.59 8.97 -18.03
C LYS A 170 10.16 10.33 -18.58
N GLY A 171 10.47 11.40 -17.84
CA GLY A 171 10.13 12.80 -18.16
C GLY A 171 8.65 13.15 -17.94
N LYS A 172 7.82 12.25 -17.41
CA LYS A 172 6.41 12.52 -17.17
C LYS A 172 6.14 13.31 -15.89
N PHE A 173 7.16 13.53 -15.07
CA PHE A 173 7.06 14.24 -13.80
C PHE A 173 7.91 15.53 -13.76
N ASP A 174 8.52 15.93 -14.90
CA ASP A 174 9.35 17.12 -15.01
C ASP A 174 8.60 18.43 -14.73
N MET A 175 7.25 18.41 -14.79
CA MET A 175 6.41 19.55 -14.43
C MET A 175 6.40 19.87 -12.93
N GLY A 176 6.85 18.93 -12.08
CA GLY A 176 6.84 19.06 -10.64
C GLY A 176 5.49 18.76 -9.98
N TYR A 177 5.52 18.60 -8.67
CA TYR A 177 4.37 18.11 -7.92
C TYR A 177 3.22 19.10 -7.82
N GLU A 178 3.45 20.42 -7.79
CA GLU A 178 2.37 21.42 -7.78
C GLU A 178 1.60 21.45 -9.10
N GLN A 179 2.31 21.35 -10.24
CA GLN A 179 1.64 21.33 -11.54
C GLN A 179 0.94 19.98 -11.74
N TYR A 180 1.58 18.88 -11.37
CA TYR A 180 0.94 17.56 -11.39
C TYR A 180 -0.38 17.56 -10.63
N ALA A 181 -0.42 18.12 -9.41
CA ALA A 181 -1.63 18.17 -8.59
C ALA A 181 -2.76 18.96 -9.26
N LYS A 182 -2.44 20.09 -9.93
CA LYS A 182 -3.40 20.87 -10.71
C LYS A 182 -3.94 20.07 -11.88
N ASP A 183 -3.06 19.44 -12.65
CA ASP A 183 -3.45 18.63 -13.82
C ASP A 183 -4.28 17.41 -13.43
N ALA A 184 -3.96 16.81 -12.27
CA ALA A 184 -4.74 15.71 -11.72
C ALA A 184 -6.16 16.14 -11.34
N LEU A 185 -6.31 17.29 -10.66
CA LEU A 185 -7.63 17.84 -10.32
C LEU A 185 -8.48 18.12 -11.57
N GLU A 186 -7.90 18.76 -12.59
CA GLU A 186 -8.64 19.06 -13.82
C GLU A 186 -9.09 17.77 -14.53
N ARG A 187 -8.24 16.75 -14.63
CA ARG A 187 -8.66 15.43 -15.15
C ARG A 187 -9.76 14.80 -14.33
N MET A 188 -9.72 14.89 -13.00
CA MET A 188 -10.79 14.36 -12.13
C MET A 188 -12.13 15.06 -12.37
N LYS A 189 -12.13 16.38 -12.61
CA LYS A 189 -13.33 17.14 -12.99
C LYS A 189 -13.86 16.70 -14.34
N GLU A 190 -13.01 16.63 -15.37
CA GLU A 190 -13.35 16.19 -16.71
C GLU A 190 -13.96 14.77 -16.70
N MET A 191 -13.47 13.88 -15.84
CA MET A 191 -13.97 12.52 -15.67
C MET A 191 -15.23 12.44 -14.79
N GLY A 192 -15.64 13.55 -14.15
CA GLY A 192 -16.77 13.58 -13.22
C GLY A 192 -16.50 12.86 -11.89
N ILE A 193 -15.24 12.64 -11.54
CA ILE A 193 -14.85 11.99 -10.27
C ILE A 193 -15.06 12.95 -9.10
N VAL A 194 -14.80 14.25 -9.32
CA VAL A 194 -15.04 15.31 -8.34
C VAL A 194 -15.90 16.42 -8.96
N PRO A 195 -16.69 17.18 -8.15
CA PRO A 195 -17.44 18.33 -8.64
C PRO A 195 -16.55 19.41 -9.25
N GLU A 196 -17.08 20.18 -10.19
CA GLU A 196 -16.38 21.31 -10.87
C GLU A 196 -15.85 22.38 -9.89
N GLU A 197 -16.60 22.63 -8.82
CA GLU A 197 -16.24 23.60 -7.77
C GLU A 197 -15.14 23.08 -6.81
N THR A 198 -14.65 21.86 -6.97
CA THR A 198 -13.59 21.32 -6.12
C THR A 198 -12.32 22.14 -6.25
N LEU A 199 -11.77 22.52 -5.12
CA LEU A 199 -10.54 23.30 -5.02
C LEU A 199 -9.37 22.41 -4.61
N LEU A 200 -8.19 22.70 -5.17
CA LEU A 200 -6.97 22.04 -4.74
C LEU A 200 -6.56 22.55 -3.35
N ALA A 201 -6.25 21.63 -2.44
CA ALA A 201 -5.69 22.00 -1.15
C ALA A 201 -4.28 22.60 -1.34
N PRO A 202 -3.96 23.70 -0.63
CA PRO A 202 -2.62 24.29 -0.72
C PRO A 202 -1.57 23.36 -0.09
N MET A 203 -0.36 23.36 -0.65
CA MET A 203 0.81 22.74 -0.03
C MET A 203 1.06 23.34 1.36
N ASN A 204 1.59 22.54 2.28
CA ASN A 204 1.91 22.97 3.66
C ASN A 204 0.75 23.64 4.39
N SER A 205 -0.48 23.21 4.10
CA SER A 205 -1.69 23.83 4.68
C SER A 205 -1.76 23.76 6.21
N MET A 206 -0.83 23.03 6.85
CA MET A 206 -0.72 22.88 8.31
C MET A 206 0.62 23.39 8.85
N ALA A 207 1.46 24.04 8.04
CA ALA A 207 2.81 24.48 8.44
C ALA A 207 2.84 25.37 9.70
N ASP A 208 1.81 26.19 9.87
CA ASP A 208 1.67 27.08 11.06
C ASP A 208 0.95 26.41 12.23
N ALA A 209 0.54 25.15 12.10
CA ALA A 209 -0.15 24.45 13.17
C ALA A 209 0.82 23.99 14.24
N THR A 210 0.35 24.04 15.49
CA THR A 210 1.02 23.44 16.63
C THR A 210 0.11 22.41 17.28
N SER A 211 0.69 21.37 17.86
CA SER A 211 -0.06 20.41 18.65
C SER A 211 -0.56 21.02 19.96
N SER A 212 -1.41 20.32 20.70
CA SER A 212 -1.96 20.80 21.99
C SER A 212 -0.89 21.03 23.06
N ASP A 213 0.28 20.44 22.94
CA ASP A 213 1.42 20.63 23.82
C ASP A 213 2.41 21.72 23.34
N GLY A 214 2.07 22.39 22.22
CA GLY A 214 2.90 23.44 21.63
C GLY A 214 4.00 22.96 20.67
N THR A 215 4.05 21.66 20.35
CA THR A 215 5.01 21.13 19.39
C THR A 215 4.70 21.66 17.99
N PRO A 216 5.67 22.27 17.27
CA PRO A 216 5.47 22.75 15.91
C PRO A 216 5.27 21.61 14.92
N TRP A 217 4.78 21.93 13.73
CA TRP A 217 4.62 20.98 12.63
C TRP A 217 5.98 20.34 12.27
N PRO A 218 6.05 19.00 12.04
CA PRO A 218 7.30 18.33 11.76
C PRO A 218 7.96 18.83 10.47
N GLU A 219 9.24 19.16 10.53
CA GLU A 219 10.01 19.57 9.35
C GLU A 219 10.07 18.47 8.28
N SER A 220 10.04 17.19 8.70
CA SER A 220 9.98 16.02 7.81
C SER A 220 8.73 15.99 6.93
N ASP A 221 7.69 16.72 7.30
CA ASP A 221 6.42 16.75 6.58
C ASP A 221 6.20 18.07 5.81
N LEU A 222 7.18 18.96 5.83
CA LEU A 222 7.14 20.18 5.03
C LEU A 222 7.62 19.93 3.59
N VAL A 223 6.86 20.45 2.65
CA VAL A 223 7.18 20.40 1.23
C VAL A 223 7.84 21.69 0.80
N LYS A 224 9.05 21.62 0.23
CA LYS A 224 9.65 22.76 -0.44
C LYS A 224 8.93 23.05 -1.76
N PRO A 225 8.67 24.31 -2.13
CA PRO A 225 8.16 24.64 -3.45
C PRO A 225 9.07 24.07 -4.54
N TRP A 226 8.49 23.55 -5.63
CA TRP A 226 9.25 22.95 -6.72
C TRP A 226 10.30 23.92 -7.30
N ASP A 227 9.91 25.18 -7.53
CA ASP A 227 10.81 26.23 -8.05
C ASP A 227 11.97 26.60 -7.10
N GLY A 228 11.91 26.14 -5.86
CA GLY A 228 12.97 26.34 -4.85
C GLY A 228 13.95 25.17 -4.74
N LEU A 229 13.77 24.12 -5.54
CA LEU A 229 14.67 22.97 -5.60
C LEU A 229 15.84 23.25 -6.54
N ASP A 230 17.00 22.64 -6.26
CA ASP A 230 18.09 22.60 -7.23
C ASP A 230 17.89 21.48 -8.27
N ASP A 231 18.71 21.51 -9.32
CA ASP A 231 18.61 20.58 -10.45
C ASP A 231 18.78 19.11 -10.02
N ASP A 232 19.63 18.84 -9.03
CA ASP A 232 19.88 17.50 -8.52
C ASP A 232 18.68 16.95 -7.74
N ALA A 233 18.06 17.79 -6.92
CA ALA A 233 16.83 17.44 -6.22
C ALA A 233 15.69 17.17 -7.22
N MET A 234 15.47 18.04 -8.20
CA MET A 234 14.45 17.84 -9.23
C MET A 234 14.66 16.52 -9.97
N LYS A 235 15.89 16.19 -10.35
CA LYS A 235 16.24 14.96 -11.06
C LYS A 235 15.94 13.71 -10.22
N VAL A 236 16.32 13.70 -8.96
CA VAL A 236 16.05 12.58 -8.03
C VAL A 236 14.54 12.43 -7.80
N PHE A 237 13.84 13.54 -7.54
CA PHE A 237 12.41 13.53 -7.25
C PHE A 237 11.57 13.05 -8.43
N CYS A 238 11.93 13.49 -9.67
CA CYS A 238 11.30 12.97 -10.89
C CYS A 238 11.53 11.46 -11.00
N ARG A 239 12.76 10.98 -10.81
CA ARG A 239 13.07 9.56 -10.92
C ARG A 239 12.30 8.72 -9.91
N MET A 240 12.18 9.15 -8.67
CA MET A 240 11.39 8.44 -7.64
C MET A 240 9.91 8.38 -8.00
N ALA A 241 9.34 9.44 -8.57
CA ALA A 241 7.96 9.46 -9.05
C ALA A 241 7.74 8.54 -10.26
N GLU A 242 8.69 8.51 -11.20
CA GLU A 242 8.68 7.60 -12.36
C GLU A 242 8.66 6.13 -11.92
N VAL A 243 9.52 5.79 -10.95
CA VAL A 243 9.59 4.43 -10.40
C VAL A 243 8.30 4.05 -9.69
N PHE A 244 7.74 4.94 -8.89
CA PHE A 244 6.43 4.72 -8.26
C PHE A 244 5.32 4.49 -9.28
N ALA A 245 5.22 5.35 -10.30
CA ALA A 245 4.24 5.19 -11.36
C ALA A 245 4.41 3.88 -12.13
N GLY A 246 5.65 3.50 -12.41
CA GLY A 246 5.98 2.21 -13.02
C GLY A 246 5.55 1.03 -12.16
N PHE A 247 5.77 1.11 -10.85
CA PHE A 247 5.39 0.08 -9.88
C PHE A 247 3.86 -0.11 -9.80
N VAL A 248 3.12 0.98 -9.71
CA VAL A 248 1.65 0.93 -9.71
C VAL A 248 1.12 0.36 -11.02
N SER A 249 1.65 0.83 -12.17
CA SER A 249 1.22 0.35 -13.48
C SER A 249 1.58 -1.11 -13.75
N TYR A 250 2.71 -1.58 -13.23
CA TYR A 250 3.06 -2.99 -13.31
C TYR A 250 2.06 -3.85 -12.53
N THR A 251 1.70 -3.41 -11.33
CA THR A 251 0.71 -4.12 -10.52
C THR A 251 -0.68 -4.12 -11.18
N ASP A 252 -1.09 -3.00 -11.76
CA ASP A 252 -2.33 -2.88 -12.52
C ASP A 252 -2.35 -3.85 -13.73
N HIS A 253 -1.23 -3.93 -14.47
CA HIS A 253 -1.06 -4.91 -15.54
C HIS A 253 -1.23 -6.37 -15.06
N GLU A 254 -0.65 -6.71 -13.93
CA GLU A 254 -0.80 -8.05 -13.36
C GLU A 254 -2.26 -8.31 -12.92
N LEU A 255 -2.92 -7.32 -12.30
CA LEU A 255 -4.35 -7.42 -11.97
C LEU A 255 -5.22 -7.61 -13.20
N GLY A 256 -4.87 -6.99 -14.33
CA GLY A 256 -5.52 -7.22 -15.62
C GLY A 256 -5.58 -8.70 -16.00
N ARG A 257 -4.51 -9.46 -15.75
CA ARG A 257 -4.47 -10.92 -16.00
C ARG A 257 -5.50 -11.69 -15.18
N LEU A 258 -5.79 -11.25 -13.95
CA LEU A 258 -6.87 -11.85 -13.15
C LEU A 258 -8.24 -11.55 -13.76
N LEU A 259 -8.46 -10.32 -14.25
CA LEU A 259 -9.71 -9.96 -14.93
C LEU A 259 -9.89 -10.77 -16.20
N ASP A 260 -8.86 -10.89 -17.04
CA ASP A 260 -8.87 -11.71 -18.26
C ASP A 260 -9.22 -13.17 -17.93
N PHE A 261 -8.62 -13.73 -16.89
CA PHE A 261 -8.93 -15.09 -16.43
C PHE A 261 -10.40 -15.26 -16.03
N LEU A 262 -10.96 -14.28 -15.31
CA LEU A 262 -12.37 -14.33 -14.90
C LEU A 262 -13.33 -14.18 -16.10
N GLU A 263 -12.96 -13.40 -17.10
CA GLU A 263 -13.70 -13.27 -18.36
C GLU A 263 -13.65 -14.57 -19.15
N GLU A 264 -12.46 -15.13 -19.39
CA GLU A 264 -12.24 -16.39 -20.12
C GLU A 264 -12.97 -17.59 -19.47
N THR A 265 -13.09 -17.58 -18.16
CA THR A 265 -13.76 -18.65 -17.40
C THR A 265 -15.25 -18.37 -17.14
N GLY A 266 -15.80 -17.27 -17.69
CA GLY A 266 -17.23 -16.89 -17.55
C GLY A 266 -17.63 -16.50 -16.13
N GLN A 267 -16.68 -16.05 -15.31
CA GLN A 267 -16.92 -15.63 -13.91
C GLN A 267 -17.21 -14.11 -13.81
N MET A 268 -16.79 -13.32 -14.81
CA MET A 268 -16.81 -11.85 -14.77
C MET A 268 -18.20 -11.29 -14.48
N ASP A 269 -19.22 -11.71 -15.20
CA ASP A 269 -20.60 -11.17 -15.09
C ASP A 269 -21.26 -11.43 -13.73
N ASN A 270 -20.71 -12.37 -12.94
CA ASN A 270 -21.22 -12.72 -11.61
C ASN A 270 -20.20 -12.42 -10.50
N THR A 271 -19.29 -11.50 -10.74
CA THR A 271 -18.27 -11.08 -9.77
C THR A 271 -18.38 -9.59 -9.48
N ILE A 272 -18.42 -9.23 -8.20
CA ILE A 272 -18.36 -7.84 -7.75
C ILE A 272 -16.91 -7.51 -7.42
N PHE A 273 -16.38 -6.47 -8.07
CA PHE A 273 -15.07 -5.91 -7.77
C PHE A 273 -15.22 -4.68 -6.88
N VAL A 274 -14.53 -4.70 -5.75
CA VAL A 274 -14.40 -3.54 -4.86
C VAL A 274 -12.94 -3.11 -4.89
N VAL A 275 -12.68 -1.91 -5.42
CA VAL A 275 -11.32 -1.34 -5.50
C VAL A 275 -11.25 -0.17 -4.54
N THR A 276 -10.33 -0.21 -3.61
CA THR A 276 -10.13 0.86 -2.62
C THR A 276 -8.67 0.90 -2.15
N SER A 277 -8.23 2.05 -1.63
CA SER A 277 -6.98 2.18 -0.89
C SER A 277 -7.24 2.11 0.61
N ASP A 278 -6.27 1.66 1.38
CA ASP A 278 -6.36 1.63 2.85
C ASP A 278 -5.96 2.95 3.51
N ASN A 279 -5.24 3.82 2.80
CA ASN A 279 -4.90 5.19 3.21
C ASN A 279 -4.45 6.01 1.99
N GLY A 280 -4.25 7.30 2.21
CA GLY A 280 -3.67 8.19 1.21
C GLY A 280 -2.20 7.92 0.92
N ALA A 281 -1.63 8.66 -0.01
CA ALA A 281 -0.22 8.54 -0.39
C ALA A 281 0.71 8.75 0.81
N SER A 282 1.82 8.00 0.88
CA SER A 282 2.75 8.05 2.01
C SER A 282 3.73 9.21 1.91
N GLY A 283 3.94 9.93 3.01
CA GLY A 283 5.01 10.94 3.17
C GLY A 283 6.20 10.42 3.98
N GLU A 284 6.39 9.11 4.08
CA GLU A 284 7.43 8.47 4.88
C GLU A 284 8.81 8.47 4.20
N GLY A 285 8.90 8.96 2.97
CA GLY A 285 10.16 9.16 2.24
C GLY A 285 10.90 10.46 2.56
N SER A 286 10.56 11.16 3.63
CA SER A 286 11.19 12.44 4.02
C SER A 286 11.04 13.56 2.98
N PRO A 287 11.52 14.80 3.23
CA PRO A 287 11.46 15.90 2.25
C PRO A 287 12.30 15.67 1.00
N VAL A 288 13.32 14.80 1.05
CA VAL A 288 14.28 14.58 -0.05
C VAL A 288 14.11 13.23 -0.75
N GLY A 289 13.12 12.43 -0.34
CA GLY A 289 13.01 11.04 -0.75
C GLY A 289 14.02 10.15 -0.03
N SER A 290 13.93 8.85 -0.24
CA SER A 290 14.86 7.90 0.36
C SER A 290 15.18 6.77 -0.61
N VAL A 291 16.45 6.37 -0.69
CA VAL A 291 16.85 5.09 -1.30
C VAL A 291 16.81 3.95 -0.29
N ASN A 292 16.58 4.26 0.99
CA ASN A 292 16.41 3.28 2.06
C ASN A 292 15.45 3.82 3.14
N GLU A 293 14.15 3.59 2.98
CA GLU A 293 13.10 4.05 3.89
C GLU A 293 13.31 3.62 5.36
N ASN A 294 14.10 2.59 5.63
CA ASN A 294 14.44 2.22 7.01
C ASN A 294 15.16 3.34 7.76
N LEU A 295 15.78 4.30 7.07
CA LEU A 295 16.38 5.49 7.69
C LEU A 295 15.31 6.32 8.40
N PHE A 296 14.17 6.57 7.73
CA PHE A 296 13.04 7.30 8.31
C PHE A 296 12.54 6.66 9.62
N PHE A 297 12.29 5.35 9.61
CA PHE A 297 11.78 4.63 10.79
C PHE A 297 12.81 4.56 11.95
N ASN A 298 14.08 4.75 11.66
CA ASN A 298 15.14 4.81 12.66
C ASN A 298 15.53 6.25 13.05
N GLY A 299 14.82 7.26 12.56
CA GLY A 299 15.12 8.67 12.84
C GLY A 299 16.46 9.15 12.28
N ILE A 300 16.96 8.51 11.24
CA ILE A 300 18.21 8.88 10.55
C ILE A 300 17.82 9.75 9.35
N PRO A 301 18.37 10.98 9.24
CA PRO A 301 18.07 11.84 8.10
C PRO A 301 18.51 11.25 6.77
N ASP A 302 17.67 11.35 5.76
CA ASP A 302 18.01 11.04 4.36
C ASP A 302 18.94 12.12 3.78
N SER A 303 19.79 11.72 2.84
CA SER A 303 20.72 12.59 2.14
C SER A 303 20.38 12.64 0.65
N LEU A 304 20.23 13.87 0.10
CA LEU A 304 20.06 14.04 -1.33
C LEU A 304 21.27 13.53 -2.13
N GLU A 305 22.48 13.67 -1.58
CA GLU A 305 23.72 13.18 -2.20
C GLU A 305 23.70 11.66 -2.34
N ASP A 306 23.30 10.93 -1.28
CA ASP A 306 23.18 9.48 -1.33
C ASP A 306 22.09 9.02 -2.30
N ASN A 307 20.95 9.70 -2.30
CA ASN A 307 19.86 9.44 -3.24
C ASN A 307 20.30 9.66 -4.70
N LEU A 308 21.05 10.74 -4.97
CA LEU A 308 21.58 11.03 -6.30
C LEU A 308 22.62 9.99 -6.74
N ALA A 309 23.49 9.55 -5.83
CA ALA A 309 24.50 8.53 -6.14
C ALA A 309 23.86 7.19 -6.54
N MET A 310 22.65 6.90 -6.06
CA MET A 310 21.91 5.68 -6.34
C MET A 310 20.80 5.83 -7.38
N ILE A 311 20.75 6.95 -8.10
CA ILE A 311 19.58 7.30 -8.96
C ILE A 311 19.25 6.25 -10.02
N ASP A 312 20.24 5.60 -10.60
CA ASP A 312 20.07 4.56 -11.61
C ASP A 312 19.60 3.21 -11.01
N GLU A 313 19.75 3.05 -9.69
CA GLU A 313 19.37 1.86 -8.96
C GLU A 313 18.00 1.98 -8.28
N ILE A 314 17.38 3.16 -8.29
CA ILE A 314 16.07 3.37 -7.65
C ILE A 314 15.04 2.41 -8.30
N GLY A 315 14.42 1.60 -7.45
CA GLY A 315 13.46 0.56 -7.83
C GLY A 315 14.05 -0.84 -8.01
N SER A 316 15.40 -0.96 -8.01
CA SER A 316 16.09 -2.24 -8.11
C SER A 316 16.19 -2.95 -6.75
N ILE A 317 16.81 -4.15 -6.78
CA ILE A 317 17.10 -4.92 -5.56
C ILE A 317 18.11 -4.25 -4.63
N SER A 318 18.83 -3.23 -5.12
CA SER A 318 19.86 -2.50 -4.37
C SER A 318 19.30 -1.38 -3.49
N THR A 319 18.01 -1.07 -3.62
CA THR A 319 17.36 0.02 -2.88
C THR A 319 16.15 -0.47 -2.09
N TYR A 320 15.72 0.33 -1.14
CA TYR A 320 14.45 0.17 -0.41
C TYR A 320 13.75 1.54 -0.41
N ASN A 321 13.38 1.98 -1.62
CA ASN A 321 13.16 3.38 -1.94
C ASN A 321 11.73 3.88 -1.72
N HIS A 322 11.64 5.19 -1.44
CA HIS A 322 10.41 5.94 -1.30
C HIS A 322 10.56 7.34 -1.93
N TYR A 323 9.49 7.87 -2.53
CA TYR A 323 9.46 9.22 -3.08
C TYR A 323 9.39 10.29 -1.98
N PRO A 324 9.81 11.56 -2.24
CA PRO A 324 9.74 12.65 -1.25
C PRO A 324 8.32 13.12 -0.96
N THR A 325 8.13 13.73 0.22
CA THR A 325 6.85 14.21 0.77
C THR A 325 6.06 15.09 -0.21
N GLY A 326 6.74 15.85 -1.09
CA GLY A 326 6.08 16.66 -2.12
C GLY A 326 5.19 15.83 -3.06
N TRP A 327 5.64 14.66 -3.44
CA TRP A 327 4.84 13.74 -4.26
C TRP A 327 3.71 13.09 -3.45
N ALA A 328 3.88 12.84 -2.15
CA ALA A 328 2.78 12.35 -1.31
C ALA A 328 1.60 13.32 -1.32
N GLN A 329 1.88 14.62 -1.17
CA GLN A 329 0.86 15.66 -1.23
C GLN A 329 0.20 15.72 -2.62
N ALA A 330 0.97 15.62 -3.69
CA ALA A 330 0.47 15.67 -5.07
C ALA A 330 -0.36 14.43 -5.44
N PHE A 331 0.08 13.24 -5.05
CA PHE A 331 -0.65 11.99 -5.30
C PHE A 331 -1.93 11.85 -4.46
N SER A 332 -2.07 12.64 -3.40
CA SER A 332 -3.30 12.76 -2.62
C SER A 332 -4.23 13.88 -3.14
N ALA A 333 -3.86 14.61 -4.20
CA ALA A 333 -4.69 15.69 -4.75
C ALA A 333 -6.08 15.18 -5.19
N PRO A 334 -7.12 15.98 -5.02
CA PRO A 334 -7.14 17.39 -4.58
C PRO A 334 -7.17 17.56 -3.06
N TYR A 335 -7.08 16.50 -2.31
CA TYR A 335 -7.34 16.47 -0.88
C TYR A 335 -6.18 17.06 -0.06
N LYS A 336 -6.53 17.45 1.17
CA LYS A 336 -5.59 18.01 2.13
C LYS A 336 -4.82 16.90 2.83
N MET A 337 -3.50 17.07 2.93
CA MET A 337 -2.57 16.16 3.59
C MET A 337 -2.44 14.78 2.90
N PHE A 338 -1.82 13.83 3.58
CA PHE A 338 -1.44 12.51 3.07
C PHE A 338 -1.48 11.49 4.22
N LYS A 339 -1.09 10.24 3.99
CA LYS A 339 -1.06 9.15 4.99
C LYS A 339 -0.58 9.64 6.36
N ARG A 340 -1.12 9.12 7.43
CA ARG A 340 -0.92 9.45 8.87
C ARG A 340 -1.80 10.58 9.40
N TYR A 341 -2.31 11.46 8.55
CA TYR A 341 -3.16 12.57 8.96
C TYR A 341 -4.65 12.22 8.86
N SER A 342 -5.45 12.73 9.81
CA SER A 342 -6.91 12.55 9.83
C SER A 342 -7.66 13.51 8.88
N HIS A 343 -7.00 13.95 7.82
CA HIS A 343 -7.57 14.74 6.74
C HIS A 343 -7.87 13.86 5.52
N ASN A 344 -8.67 14.37 4.59
CA ASN A 344 -9.17 13.59 3.44
C ASN A 344 -8.05 12.98 2.58
N GLY A 345 -6.88 13.63 2.45
CA GLY A 345 -5.74 13.08 1.73
C GLY A 345 -4.98 11.99 2.50
N GLY A 346 -5.30 11.77 3.76
CA GLY A 346 -4.73 10.70 4.58
C GLY A 346 -5.60 9.45 4.66
N ILE A 347 -6.84 9.54 4.19
CA ILE A 347 -7.87 8.49 4.33
C ILE A 347 -8.09 7.79 2.99
#